data_8a0571aec8a21a8800f39cacd39c78bd
#
_entry.id   8a0571aec8a21a8800f39cacd39c78bd
#
_cell.length_a   1.000
_cell.length_b   1.000
_cell.length_c   1.000
_cell.angle_alpha   90.00
_cell.angle_beta   90.00
_cell.angle_gamma   90.00
#
_symmetry.space_group_name_H-M   'P 1'
#
loop_
_entity.id
_entity.type
_entity.pdbx_description
1 polymer ?
#
loop_
_entity_poly.entity_id
_entity_poly.type
_entity_poly.pdbx_seq_one_letter_code
_entity_poly.pdbx_strand_id
1 'polypeptide(L)'
;MNKYFTAILVMMISMLGAVAYAAPGEYWEISSKMEIPGMPFAMPATTTKVCLAKGGESDPRKTSGDKNCQMSDIKTVGNKVLWKARCDHNGEVMTGSGEQTATSNSYAGKMQLSGKSGGQDFNMNMAFSGKRIGGACDSEEMLVKAKAQMCDTSAYDSTAAWIGSADHIFSNCADQRKKLCDNVRKDASKDAQIYALLLQHDQQSKSASIAKECKLDMAATTKTICKGLNSNNYQQLSAYCPAEAKVYREEKRRKECEGRSYTGKTSAESIRSCMSGMKNVVDDNKPSEADASHDLGKPSANNPANDTPSANNPVNGMLEGVKKLKGMFGF
;
A
#
# COMPACT_ATOMS: atom_id res chain seq x y z
N MET A 1 -31.42 30.79 -51.12
CA MET A 1 -31.52 30.03 -49.86
C MET A 1 -30.85 28.65 -49.89
N ASN A 2 -30.12 28.23 -50.91
CA ASN A 2 -29.61 26.84 -51.02
C ASN A 2 -28.09 26.66 -50.81
N LYS A 3 -27.29 27.72 -50.68
CA LYS A 3 -25.81 27.60 -50.50
C LYS A 3 -25.39 27.34 -49.07
N TYR A 4 -26.14 27.79 -48.07
CA TYR A 4 -25.84 27.61 -46.66
C TYR A 4 -26.27 26.23 -46.11
N PHE A 5 -27.29 25.63 -46.73
CA PHE A 5 -27.76 24.29 -46.34
C PHE A 5 -26.77 23.17 -46.73
N THR A 6 -26.07 23.33 -47.84
CA THR A 6 -25.05 22.37 -48.31
C THR A 6 -23.76 22.46 -47.46
N ALA A 7 -23.40 23.68 -47.00
CA ALA A 7 -22.21 23.87 -46.15
C ALA A 7 -22.40 23.27 -44.74
N ILE A 8 -23.61 23.34 -44.18
CA ILE A 8 -23.93 22.77 -42.88
C ILE A 8 -23.99 21.23 -42.94
N LEU A 9 -24.48 20.65 -44.03
CA LEU A 9 -24.53 19.20 -44.20
C LEU A 9 -23.15 18.57 -44.36
N VAL A 10 -22.19 19.25 -45.01
CA VAL A 10 -20.83 18.80 -45.16
C VAL A 10 -20.04 18.92 -43.85
N MET A 11 -20.39 19.90 -42.98
CA MET A 11 -19.73 20.06 -41.69
C MET A 11 -20.21 19.06 -40.62
N MET A 12 -21.44 18.52 -40.76
CA MET A 12 -21.95 17.46 -39.87
C MET A 12 -21.40 16.05 -40.19
N ILE A 13 -20.93 15.81 -41.39
CA ILE A 13 -20.39 14.49 -41.78
C ILE A 13 -18.95 14.32 -41.34
N SER A 14 -18.20 15.39 -41.06
CA SER A 14 -16.84 15.35 -40.56
C SER A 14 -16.69 15.06 -39.05
N MET A 15 -17.79 14.94 -38.31
CA MET A 15 -17.82 14.55 -36.90
C MET A 15 -18.12 13.05 -36.66
N LEU A 16 -18.09 12.23 -37.68
CA LEU A 16 -18.04 10.78 -37.51
C LEU A 16 -16.64 10.44 -36.97
N GLY A 17 -16.56 10.49 -35.65
CA GLY A 17 -15.36 10.23 -34.86
C GLY A 17 -14.69 8.95 -35.34
N ALA A 18 -13.41 9.04 -35.66
CA ALA A 18 -12.57 7.89 -35.83
C ALA A 18 -12.71 7.02 -34.58
N VAL A 19 -13.43 5.90 -34.70
CA VAL A 19 -13.36 4.83 -33.70
C VAL A 19 -11.90 4.42 -33.69
N ALA A 20 -11.19 4.78 -32.63
CA ALA A 20 -9.83 4.29 -32.40
C ALA A 20 -9.94 2.78 -32.21
N TYR A 21 -9.75 2.02 -33.27
CA TYR A 21 -9.56 0.58 -33.18
C TYR A 21 -8.24 0.38 -32.46
N ALA A 22 -8.29 -0.21 -31.25
CA ALA A 22 -7.11 -0.74 -30.61
C ALA A 22 -6.34 -1.61 -31.61
N ALA A 23 -5.03 -1.42 -31.70
CA ALA A 23 -4.20 -2.18 -32.65
C ALA A 23 -4.34 -3.68 -32.33
N PRO A 24 -4.70 -4.52 -33.30
CA PRO A 24 -4.88 -5.94 -33.07
C PRO A 24 -3.56 -6.52 -32.55
N GLY A 25 -3.62 -7.15 -31.38
CA GLY A 25 -2.53 -7.84 -30.75
C GLY A 25 -2.60 -9.34 -30.96
N GLU A 26 -1.57 -10.03 -30.50
CA GLU A 26 -1.50 -11.49 -30.46
C GLU A 26 -1.08 -11.93 -29.06
N TYR A 27 -1.53 -13.12 -28.65
CA TYR A 27 -1.15 -13.66 -27.34
C TYR A 27 0.29 -14.15 -27.33
N TRP A 28 0.97 -13.76 -26.27
CA TRP A 28 2.33 -14.15 -25.95
C TRP A 28 2.39 -14.75 -24.57
N GLU A 29 3.23 -15.75 -24.42
CA GLU A 29 3.63 -16.31 -23.13
C GLU A 29 4.97 -15.70 -22.73
N ILE A 30 4.99 -14.93 -21.65
CA ILE A 30 6.20 -14.28 -21.14
C ILE A 30 6.66 -15.02 -19.89
N SER A 31 7.93 -15.38 -19.86
CA SER A 31 8.60 -15.93 -18.67
C SER A 31 9.65 -14.94 -18.19
N SER A 32 9.67 -14.66 -16.91
CA SER A 32 10.67 -13.82 -16.27
C SER A 32 11.27 -14.51 -15.05
N LYS A 33 12.57 -14.35 -14.88
CA LYS A 33 13.35 -14.84 -13.74
C LYS A 33 14.14 -13.68 -13.16
N MET A 34 14.04 -13.50 -11.87
CA MET A 34 14.72 -12.46 -11.12
C MET A 34 15.79 -13.09 -10.23
N GLU A 35 16.96 -12.49 -10.18
CA GLU A 35 18.06 -12.88 -9.31
C GLU A 35 18.58 -11.64 -8.58
N ILE A 36 18.70 -11.75 -7.29
CA ILE A 36 19.27 -10.70 -6.42
C ILE A 36 20.60 -11.24 -5.91
N PRO A 37 21.74 -10.67 -6.32
CA PRO A 37 23.04 -11.07 -5.83
C PRO A 37 23.11 -11.01 -4.30
N GLY A 38 23.63 -12.07 -3.68
CA GLY A 38 23.71 -12.17 -2.21
C GLY A 38 22.52 -12.87 -1.54
N MET A 39 21.44 -13.16 -2.27
CA MET A 39 20.36 -13.98 -1.74
C MET A 39 20.72 -15.49 -1.81
N PRO A 40 20.49 -16.26 -0.74
CA PRO A 40 20.83 -17.69 -0.68
C PRO A 40 19.87 -18.60 -1.48
N PHE A 41 18.83 -18.04 -2.08
CA PHE A 41 17.82 -18.79 -2.84
C PHE A 41 17.51 -18.10 -4.18
N ALA A 42 17.30 -18.92 -5.21
CA ALA A 42 16.84 -18.43 -6.52
C ALA A 42 15.31 -18.29 -6.51
N MET A 43 14.80 -17.17 -7.01
CA MET A 43 13.37 -17.02 -7.21
C MET A 43 12.90 -17.86 -8.41
N PRO A 44 11.76 -18.55 -8.28
CA PRO A 44 11.21 -19.31 -9.41
C PRO A 44 10.85 -18.38 -10.57
N ALA A 45 10.99 -18.88 -11.79
CA ALA A 45 10.51 -18.16 -12.96
C ALA A 45 8.98 -18.01 -12.90
N THR A 46 8.50 -16.83 -13.26
CA THR A 46 7.06 -16.54 -13.38
C THR A 46 6.69 -16.52 -14.86
N THR A 47 5.61 -17.22 -15.21
CA THR A 47 5.09 -17.24 -16.57
C THR A 47 3.72 -16.61 -16.62
N THR A 48 3.51 -15.68 -17.58
CA THR A 48 2.26 -14.92 -17.73
C THR A 48 1.87 -14.84 -19.20
N LYS A 49 0.56 -14.98 -19.48
CA LYS A 49 -0.01 -14.77 -20.81
C LYS A 49 -0.38 -13.29 -20.95
N VAL A 50 0.14 -12.63 -21.99
CA VAL A 50 -0.15 -11.22 -22.28
C VAL A 50 -0.62 -11.04 -23.70
N CYS A 51 -1.30 -9.92 -23.98
CA CYS A 51 -1.60 -9.45 -25.32
C CYS A 51 -0.57 -8.41 -25.73
N LEU A 52 0.20 -8.71 -26.75
CA LEU A 52 1.20 -7.80 -27.29
C LEU A 52 0.76 -7.32 -28.67
N ALA A 53 0.74 -5.99 -28.86
CA ALA A 53 0.46 -5.44 -30.20
C ALA A 53 1.52 -5.91 -31.21
N LYS A 54 1.12 -6.10 -32.46
CA LYS A 54 2.05 -6.52 -33.52
C LYS A 54 3.27 -5.60 -33.59
N GLY A 55 4.48 -6.18 -33.66
CA GLY A 55 5.74 -5.47 -33.63
C GLY A 55 6.17 -5.01 -32.23
N GLY A 56 5.36 -5.28 -31.21
CA GLY A 56 5.68 -4.94 -29.81
C GLY A 56 6.79 -5.81 -29.21
N GLU A 57 7.06 -6.97 -29.78
CA GLU A 57 8.10 -7.89 -29.36
C GLU A 57 9.52 -7.33 -29.49
N SER A 58 9.72 -6.36 -30.38
CA SER A 58 11.01 -5.67 -30.57
C SER A 58 11.15 -4.37 -29.77
N ASP A 59 10.09 -3.91 -29.11
CA ASP A 59 10.12 -2.66 -28.34
C ASP A 59 10.22 -2.96 -26.82
N PRO A 60 11.38 -2.69 -26.19
CA PRO A 60 11.56 -2.96 -24.77
C PRO A 60 10.60 -2.20 -23.87
N ARG A 61 10.03 -1.06 -24.31
CA ARG A 61 9.01 -0.31 -23.56
C ARG A 61 7.68 -1.04 -23.48
N LYS A 62 7.40 -1.93 -24.46
CA LYS A 62 6.18 -2.73 -24.51
C LYS A 62 6.36 -4.10 -23.84
N THR A 63 7.59 -4.61 -23.81
CA THR A 63 7.89 -5.91 -23.23
C THR A 63 8.23 -5.85 -21.74
N SER A 64 8.65 -4.68 -21.20
CA SER A 64 8.95 -4.54 -19.76
C SER A 64 7.73 -4.34 -18.88
N GLY A 65 6.63 -3.85 -19.42
CA GLY A 65 5.36 -3.69 -18.70
C GLY A 65 5.31 -2.66 -17.56
N ASP A 66 6.43 -2.08 -17.18
CA ASP A 66 6.51 -1.18 -16.02
C ASP A 66 6.38 0.30 -16.44
N LYS A 67 5.28 0.92 -16.05
CA LYS A 67 4.97 2.34 -16.34
C LYS A 67 5.89 3.33 -15.62
N ASN A 68 6.51 2.91 -14.52
CA ASN A 68 7.40 3.75 -13.72
C ASN A 68 8.84 3.69 -14.22
N CYS A 69 9.11 2.88 -15.25
CA CYS A 69 10.41 2.77 -15.90
C CYS A 69 10.47 3.60 -17.18
N GLN A 70 11.33 4.59 -17.20
CA GLN A 70 11.67 5.34 -18.41
C GLN A 70 12.86 4.67 -19.09
N MET A 71 12.71 4.38 -20.39
CA MET A 71 13.78 3.81 -21.20
C MET A 71 14.39 4.87 -22.10
N SER A 72 15.70 4.94 -22.10
CA SER A 72 16.52 5.87 -22.88
C SER A 72 17.62 5.13 -23.63
N ASP A 73 18.31 5.85 -24.51
CA ASP A 73 19.47 5.35 -25.27
C ASP A 73 19.18 4.04 -26.03
N ILE A 74 17.94 3.92 -26.55
CA ILE A 74 17.52 2.71 -27.28
C ILE A 74 18.30 2.65 -28.60
N LYS A 75 19.09 1.58 -28.77
CA LYS A 75 19.90 1.33 -29.97
C LYS A 75 19.59 -0.07 -30.49
N THR A 76 19.31 -0.15 -31.80
CA THR A 76 19.10 -1.43 -32.49
C THR A 76 20.34 -1.77 -33.32
N VAL A 77 20.87 -2.97 -33.13
CA VAL A 77 21.99 -3.54 -33.87
C VAL A 77 21.59 -4.92 -34.38
N GLY A 78 21.21 -5.01 -35.65
CA GLY A 78 20.60 -6.23 -36.20
C GLY A 78 19.28 -6.54 -35.51
N ASN A 79 19.15 -7.74 -34.95
CA ASN A 79 17.98 -8.18 -34.18
C ASN A 79 18.11 -7.92 -32.67
N LYS A 80 19.18 -7.24 -32.25
CA LYS A 80 19.46 -6.92 -30.85
C LYS A 80 19.11 -5.48 -30.55
N VAL A 81 18.37 -5.23 -29.49
CA VAL A 81 18.04 -3.92 -28.94
C VAL A 81 18.72 -3.75 -27.60
N LEU A 82 19.39 -2.62 -27.43
CA LEU A 82 20.06 -2.21 -26.19
C LEU A 82 19.37 -0.96 -25.67
N TRP A 83 19.26 -0.81 -24.35
CA TRP A 83 18.67 0.39 -23.73
C TRP A 83 19.22 0.65 -22.34
N LYS A 84 19.00 1.86 -21.85
CA LYS A 84 19.11 2.21 -20.44
C LYS A 84 17.71 2.36 -19.83
N ALA A 85 17.57 2.04 -18.56
CA ALA A 85 16.34 2.18 -17.82
C ALA A 85 16.55 3.01 -16.54
N ARG A 86 15.56 3.83 -16.23
CA ARG A 86 15.41 4.53 -14.94
C ARG A 86 14.01 4.31 -14.46
N CYS A 87 13.87 3.60 -13.33
CA CYS A 87 12.62 3.29 -12.69
C CYS A 87 12.48 4.10 -11.40
N ASP A 88 11.35 4.75 -11.19
CA ASP A 88 11.05 5.51 -9.96
C ASP A 88 9.80 4.95 -9.31
N HIS A 89 9.97 4.37 -8.15
CA HIS A 89 8.89 3.80 -7.36
C HIS A 89 8.83 4.47 -5.99
N ASN A 90 7.93 5.45 -5.87
CA ASN A 90 7.71 6.19 -4.62
C ASN A 90 8.98 6.86 -4.07
N GLY A 91 9.80 7.42 -4.97
CA GLY A 91 11.06 8.08 -4.63
C GLY A 91 12.27 7.14 -4.46
N GLU A 92 12.07 5.83 -4.61
CA GLU A 92 13.18 4.88 -4.74
C GLU A 92 13.55 4.75 -6.22
N VAL A 93 14.71 5.26 -6.57
CA VAL A 93 15.19 5.30 -7.95
C VAL A 93 16.15 4.15 -8.21
N MET A 94 15.82 3.35 -9.23
CA MET A 94 16.72 2.33 -9.78
C MET A 94 17.13 2.72 -11.20
N THR A 95 18.38 2.48 -11.54
CA THR A 95 18.92 2.70 -12.88
C THR A 95 19.62 1.45 -13.38
N GLY A 96 19.66 1.30 -14.69
CA GLY A 96 20.34 0.13 -15.25
C GLY A 96 20.35 0.10 -16.75
N SER A 97 20.65 -1.07 -17.29
CA SER A 97 20.70 -1.33 -18.72
C SER A 97 20.10 -2.68 -19.04
N GLY A 98 19.60 -2.80 -20.26
CA GLY A 98 19.04 -4.05 -20.76
C GLY A 98 19.43 -4.31 -22.20
N GLU A 99 19.30 -5.56 -22.58
CA GLU A 99 19.44 -6.03 -23.96
C GLU A 99 18.38 -7.08 -24.25
N GLN A 100 17.90 -7.07 -25.48
CA GLN A 100 16.89 -8.01 -25.98
C GLN A 100 17.21 -8.39 -27.42
N THR A 101 17.02 -9.65 -27.75
CA THR A 101 17.01 -10.14 -29.13
C THR A 101 15.59 -10.60 -29.46
N ALA A 102 15.06 -10.16 -30.60
CA ALA A 102 13.72 -10.48 -31.02
C ALA A 102 13.70 -11.13 -32.42
N THR A 103 12.73 -12.03 -32.59
CA THR A 103 12.29 -12.61 -33.86
C THR A 103 10.79 -12.38 -34.00
N SER A 104 10.20 -12.77 -35.12
CA SER A 104 8.73 -12.66 -35.32
C SER A 104 7.90 -13.51 -34.33
N ASN A 105 8.50 -14.52 -33.72
CA ASN A 105 7.78 -15.50 -32.87
C ASN A 105 8.31 -15.60 -31.44
N SER A 106 9.44 -14.94 -31.14
CA SER A 106 10.03 -14.99 -29.81
C SER A 106 10.94 -13.80 -29.54
N TYR A 107 11.14 -13.49 -28.29
CA TYR A 107 12.19 -12.61 -27.82
C TYR A 107 12.82 -13.16 -26.55
N ALA A 108 14.05 -12.78 -26.30
CA ALA A 108 14.73 -13.06 -25.06
C ALA A 108 15.65 -11.91 -24.70
N GLY A 109 15.75 -11.60 -23.44
CA GLY A 109 16.57 -10.48 -22.99
C GLY A 109 16.97 -10.62 -21.52
N LYS A 110 17.80 -9.67 -21.12
CA LYS A 110 18.23 -9.51 -19.72
C LYS A 110 18.30 -8.03 -19.40
N MET A 111 18.09 -7.70 -18.15
CA MET A 111 18.20 -6.36 -17.59
C MET A 111 18.91 -6.41 -16.26
N GLN A 112 19.75 -5.44 -15.99
CA GLN A 112 20.41 -5.26 -14.72
C GLN A 112 20.00 -3.90 -14.19
N LEU A 113 19.51 -3.87 -12.95
CA LEU A 113 19.11 -2.65 -12.24
C LEU A 113 19.90 -2.53 -10.94
N SER A 114 20.27 -1.31 -10.60
CA SER A 114 20.90 -0.97 -9.33
C SER A 114 20.30 0.31 -8.78
N GLY A 115 20.24 0.42 -7.46
CA GLY A 115 19.65 1.56 -6.77
C GLY A 115 19.71 1.38 -5.26
N LYS A 116 18.86 2.12 -4.55
CA LYS A 116 18.71 1.99 -3.11
C LYS A 116 17.27 1.62 -2.77
N SER A 117 17.11 0.65 -1.88
CA SER A 117 15.82 0.29 -1.30
C SER A 117 15.94 0.25 0.22
N GLY A 118 15.11 1.02 0.91
CA GLY A 118 15.21 1.16 2.36
C GLY A 118 16.55 1.73 2.87
N GLY A 119 17.26 2.52 2.04
CA GLY A 119 18.58 3.09 2.36
C GLY A 119 19.77 2.17 2.10
N GLN A 120 19.55 0.91 1.70
CA GLN A 120 20.60 -0.07 1.36
C GLN A 120 20.80 -0.15 -0.15
N ASP A 121 22.04 -0.37 -0.59
CA ASP A 121 22.34 -0.61 -2.00
C ASP A 121 21.71 -1.94 -2.44
N PHE A 122 21.06 -1.89 -3.58
CA PHE A 122 20.31 -3.00 -4.13
C PHE A 122 20.67 -3.23 -5.60
N ASN A 123 20.99 -4.47 -5.94
CA ASN A 123 21.27 -4.89 -7.31
C ASN A 123 20.31 -6.03 -7.69
N MET A 124 19.82 -5.99 -8.92
CA MET A 124 18.90 -6.98 -9.44
C MET A 124 19.26 -7.35 -10.88
N ASN A 125 19.31 -8.65 -11.17
CA ASN A 125 19.41 -9.18 -12.52
C ASN A 125 18.07 -9.80 -12.89
N MET A 126 17.54 -9.44 -14.05
CA MET A 126 16.32 -10.02 -14.60
C MET A 126 16.60 -10.63 -15.96
N ALA A 127 16.25 -11.90 -16.14
CA ALA A 127 16.19 -12.56 -17.43
C ALA A 127 14.72 -12.74 -17.81
N PHE A 128 14.38 -12.42 -19.05
CA PHE A 128 13.03 -12.56 -19.54
C PHE A 128 13.01 -13.12 -20.97
N SER A 129 11.93 -13.82 -21.29
CA SER A 129 11.68 -14.34 -22.63
C SER A 129 10.19 -14.31 -22.94
N GLY A 130 9.86 -14.18 -24.21
CA GLY A 130 8.49 -14.26 -24.69
C GLY A 130 8.40 -15.17 -25.91
N LYS A 131 7.33 -15.96 -25.96
CA LYS A 131 6.99 -16.81 -27.08
C LYS A 131 5.58 -16.49 -27.56
N ARG A 132 5.43 -16.27 -28.85
CA ARG A 132 4.15 -16.06 -29.47
C ARG A 132 3.35 -17.38 -29.43
N ILE A 133 2.17 -17.34 -28.85
CA ILE A 133 1.26 -18.50 -28.78
C ILE A 133 0.10 -18.37 -29.78
N GLY A 134 -0.01 -17.21 -30.46
CA GLY A 134 -1.01 -16.94 -31.48
C GLY A 134 -2.38 -16.61 -30.91
N GLY A 135 -3.33 -16.38 -31.80
CA GLY A 135 -4.68 -15.92 -31.46
C GLY A 135 -4.74 -14.39 -31.35
N ALA A 136 -5.78 -13.80 -31.92
CA ALA A 136 -6.02 -12.36 -31.84
C ALA A 136 -6.43 -11.97 -30.43
N CYS A 137 -5.95 -10.82 -29.97
CA CYS A 137 -6.35 -10.23 -28.70
C CYS A 137 -6.39 -8.70 -28.79
N ASP A 138 -7.10 -8.11 -27.86
CA ASP A 138 -7.12 -6.68 -27.63
C ASP A 138 -6.33 -6.37 -26.34
N SER A 139 -5.24 -5.63 -26.47
CA SER A 139 -4.41 -5.24 -25.35
C SER A 139 -5.13 -4.27 -24.41
N GLU A 140 -6.02 -3.42 -24.92
CA GLU A 140 -6.81 -2.51 -24.10
C GLU A 140 -7.85 -3.26 -23.28
N GLU A 141 -8.55 -4.23 -23.91
CA GLU A 141 -9.50 -5.09 -23.20
C GLU A 141 -8.82 -5.86 -22.06
N MET A 142 -7.63 -6.40 -22.30
CA MET A 142 -6.86 -7.08 -21.24
C MET A 142 -6.45 -6.13 -20.12
N LEU A 143 -6.01 -4.92 -20.44
CA LEU A 143 -5.68 -3.92 -19.43
C LEU A 143 -6.91 -3.51 -18.61
N VAL A 144 -8.06 -3.34 -19.25
CA VAL A 144 -9.33 -3.03 -18.58
C VAL A 144 -9.72 -4.17 -17.64
N LYS A 145 -9.64 -5.42 -18.10
CA LYS A 145 -9.93 -6.61 -17.27
C LYS A 145 -8.96 -6.74 -16.10
N ALA A 146 -7.65 -6.56 -16.35
CA ALA A 146 -6.64 -6.61 -15.30
C ALA A 146 -6.85 -5.49 -14.25
N LYS A 147 -7.18 -4.28 -14.70
CA LYS A 147 -7.51 -3.16 -13.81
C LYS A 147 -8.78 -3.44 -13.00
N ALA A 148 -9.81 -4.00 -13.62
CA ALA A 148 -11.04 -4.37 -12.93
C ALA A 148 -10.79 -5.41 -11.84
N GLN A 149 -9.97 -6.43 -12.13
CA GLN A 149 -9.57 -7.45 -11.14
C GLN A 149 -8.72 -6.86 -10.00
N MET A 150 -7.76 -5.99 -10.34
CA MET A 150 -6.90 -5.31 -9.36
C MET A 150 -7.70 -4.40 -8.43
N CYS A 151 -8.76 -3.77 -8.94
CA CYS A 151 -9.64 -2.87 -8.21
C CYS A 151 -10.94 -3.56 -7.72
N ASP A 152 -10.98 -4.88 -7.72
CA ASP A 152 -12.09 -5.62 -7.15
C ASP A 152 -12.06 -5.50 -5.62
N THR A 153 -13.08 -4.84 -5.09
CA THR A 153 -13.27 -4.60 -3.67
C THR A 153 -14.38 -5.47 -3.07
N SER A 154 -14.78 -6.53 -3.76
CA SER A 154 -15.84 -7.44 -3.32
C SER A 154 -15.54 -8.13 -1.99
N ALA A 155 -14.24 -8.35 -1.70
CA ALA A 155 -13.77 -8.92 -0.44
C ALA A 155 -13.64 -7.90 0.71
N TYR A 156 -13.89 -6.60 0.48
CA TYR A 156 -13.79 -5.58 1.53
C TYR A 156 -15.10 -5.46 2.29
N ASP A 157 -15.25 -6.28 3.30
CA ASP A 157 -16.44 -6.41 4.14
C ASP A 157 -16.52 -5.38 5.28
N SER A 158 -15.42 -4.70 5.59
CA SER A 158 -15.31 -3.78 6.72
C SER A 158 -14.55 -2.49 6.37
N THR A 159 -14.83 -1.40 7.08
CA THR A 159 -14.09 -0.14 6.94
C THR A 159 -12.60 -0.32 7.26
N ALA A 160 -12.23 -1.25 8.14
CA ALA A 160 -10.84 -1.60 8.41
C ALA A 160 -10.13 -2.17 7.17
N ALA A 161 -10.78 -3.05 6.41
CA ALA A 161 -10.24 -3.59 5.17
C ALA A 161 -10.03 -2.49 4.12
N TRP A 162 -10.96 -1.53 4.03
CA TRP A 162 -10.83 -0.36 3.15
C TRP A 162 -9.64 0.52 3.55
N ILE A 163 -9.43 0.80 4.85
CA ILE A 163 -8.29 1.56 5.36
C ILE A 163 -6.98 0.83 5.04
N GLY A 164 -6.91 -0.48 5.29
CA GLY A 164 -5.72 -1.28 5.01
C GLY A 164 -5.31 -1.31 3.53
N SER A 165 -6.25 -1.03 2.62
CA SER A 165 -6.01 -0.99 1.17
C SER A 165 -5.95 0.43 0.60
N ALA A 166 -5.96 1.46 1.43
CA ALA A 166 -6.15 2.85 1.00
C ALA A 166 -5.07 3.33 0.03
N ASP A 167 -3.79 3.04 0.29
CA ASP A 167 -2.68 3.41 -0.58
C ASP A 167 -2.85 2.82 -1.99
N HIS A 168 -3.27 1.57 -2.08
CA HIS A 168 -3.55 0.91 -3.35
C HIS A 168 -4.74 1.56 -4.07
N ILE A 169 -5.82 1.84 -3.33
CA ILE A 169 -7.03 2.47 -3.88
C ILE A 169 -6.71 3.88 -4.41
N PHE A 170 -5.98 4.68 -3.64
CA PHE A 170 -5.62 6.03 -4.07
C PHE A 170 -4.66 6.04 -5.27
N SER A 171 -3.76 5.06 -5.37
CA SER A 171 -2.80 4.99 -6.46
C SER A 171 -3.39 4.41 -7.75
N ASN A 172 -4.24 3.38 -7.65
CA ASN A 172 -4.60 2.55 -8.80
C ASN A 172 -6.10 2.51 -9.12
N CYS A 173 -6.98 2.76 -8.13
CA CYS A 173 -8.41 2.47 -8.22
C CYS A 173 -9.27 3.72 -7.98
N ALA A 174 -9.12 4.73 -8.86
CA ALA A 174 -9.80 6.02 -8.72
C ALA A 174 -11.32 5.90 -8.50
N ASP A 175 -11.95 4.93 -9.16
CA ASP A 175 -13.40 4.69 -9.09
C ASP A 175 -13.85 4.19 -7.69
N GLN A 176 -12.94 3.60 -6.90
CA GLN A 176 -13.23 3.09 -5.57
C GLN A 176 -12.98 4.13 -4.44
N ARG A 177 -12.32 5.26 -4.76
CA ARG A 177 -11.99 6.31 -3.77
C ARG A 177 -13.21 6.82 -3.03
N LYS A 178 -14.31 7.06 -3.77
CA LYS A 178 -15.54 7.56 -3.16
C LYS A 178 -16.06 6.60 -2.10
N LYS A 179 -16.08 5.30 -2.40
CA LYS A 179 -16.59 4.25 -1.48
C LYS A 179 -15.71 4.11 -0.24
N LEU A 180 -14.37 4.15 -0.40
CA LEU A 180 -13.44 4.24 0.73
C LEU A 180 -13.79 5.42 1.64
N CYS A 181 -13.87 6.62 1.05
CA CYS A 181 -14.12 7.84 1.81
C CYS A 181 -15.49 7.85 2.50
N ASP A 182 -16.53 7.30 1.86
CA ASP A 182 -17.86 7.22 2.44
C ASP A 182 -17.87 6.28 3.65
N ASN A 183 -17.20 5.13 3.56
CA ASN A 183 -17.07 4.19 4.69
C ASN A 183 -16.31 4.83 5.86
N VAL A 184 -15.18 5.47 5.58
CA VAL A 184 -14.39 6.12 6.64
C VAL A 184 -15.16 7.27 7.30
N ARG A 185 -15.86 8.14 6.54
CA ARG A 185 -16.71 9.20 7.11
C ARG A 185 -17.81 8.66 8.00
N LYS A 186 -18.41 7.54 7.60
CA LYS A 186 -19.49 6.90 8.35
C LYS A 186 -19.04 6.40 9.72
N ASP A 187 -17.83 5.81 9.78
CA ASP A 187 -17.43 5.01 10.93
C ASP A 187 -16.35 5.66 11.80
N ALA A 188 -15.49 6.54 11.27
CA ALA A 188 -14.36 7.11 12.01
C ALA A 188 -14.75 7.92 13.26
N SER A 189 -15.96 8.50 13.31
CA SER A 189 -16.44 9.23 14.48
C SER A 189 -17.24 8.38 15.47
N LYS A 190 -17.46 7.08 15.18
CA LYS A 190 -18.30 6.19 15.94
C LYS A 190 -17.57 4.96 16.47
N ASP A 191 -16.57 4.51 15.73
CA ASP A 191 -15.81 3.30 16.03
C ASP A 191 -14.37 3.66 16.40
N ALA A 192 -13.99 3.35 17.63
CA ALA A 192 -12.67 3.64 18.19
C ALA A 192 -11.54 2.92 17.44
N GLN A 193 -11.78 1.69 16.99
CA GLN A 193 -10.81 0.91 16.25
C GLN A 193 -10.59 1.51 14.86
N ILE A 194 -11.67 1.88 14.17
CA ILE A 194 -11.58 2.54 12.87
C ILE A 194 -10.85 3.88 12.96
N TYR A 195 -11.16 4.67 14.00
CA TYR A 195 -10.48 5.93 14.24
C TYR A 195 -8.97 5.74 14.49
N ALA A 196 -8.59 4.76 15.33
CA ALA A 196 -7.19 4.45 15.59
C ALA A 196 -6.45 3.97 14.33
N LEU A 197 -7.07 3.08 13.54
CA LEU A 197 -6.53 2.59 12.27
C LEU A 197 -6.34 3.72 11.25
N LEU A 198 -7.28 4.65 11.15
CA LEU A 198 -7.18 5.83 10.30
C LEU A 198 -5.96 6.67 10.66
N LEU A 199 -5.77 6.99 11.94
CA LEU A 199 -4.63 7.77 12.41
C LEU A 199 -3.31 7.03 12.19
N GLN A 200 -3.27 5.73 12.46
CA GLN A 200 -2.09 4.90 12.24
C GLN A 200 -1.71 4.88 10.76
N HIS A 201 -2.67 4.68 9.86
CA HIS A 201 -2.44 4.72 8.42
C HIS A 201 -1.85 6.08 8.01
N ASP A 202 -2.48 7.18 8.42
CA ASP A 202 -2.07 8.52 8.01
C ASP A 202 -0.69 8.93 8.57
N GLN A 203 -0.25 8.34 9.68
CA GLN A 203 1.10 8.51 10.22
C GLN A 203 2.16 7.68 9.47
N GLN A 204 1.80 6.49 8.99
CA GLN A 204 2.73 5.55 8.37
C GLN A 204 2.78 5.66 6.85
N SER A 205 1.68 6.08 6.21
CA SER A 205 1.60 6.19 4.75
C SER A 205 2.50 7.31 4.23
N LYS A 206 3.31 6.96 3.25
CA LYS A 206 4.15 7.90 2.49
C LYS A 206 3.45 8.42 1.23
N SER A 207 2.36 7.77 0.81
CA SER A 207 1.73 8.01 -0.49
C SER A 207 0.53 8.96 -0.39
N ALA A 208 -0.40 8.72 0.54
CA ALA A 208 -1.61 9.53 0.67
C ALA A 208 -2.19 9.44 2.09
N SER A 209 -2.56 10.57 2.67
CA SER A 209 -3.35 10.61 3.90
C SER A 209 -4.83 10.45 3.58
N ILE A 210 -5.48 9.46 4.18
CA ILE A 210 -6.92 9.23 4.05
C ILE A 210 -7.71 10.48 4.47
N ALA A 211 -7.33 11.10 5.60
CA ALA A 211 -7.99 12.29 6.09
C ALA A 211 -7.98 13.42 5.05
N LYS A 212 -6.84 13.65 4.41
CA LYS A 212 -6.67 14.67 3.37
C LYS A 212 -7.43 14.32 2.10
N GLU A 213 -7.24 13.12 1.56
CA GLU A 213 -7.88 12.67 0.30
C GLU A 213 -9.40 12.61 0.42
N CYS A 214 -9.90 12.19 1.58
CA CYS A 214 -11.33 12.11 1.87
C CYS A 214 -11.92 13.43 2.41
N LYS A 215 -11.11 14.47 2.58
CA LYS A 215 -11.53 15.78 3.12
C LYS A 215 -12.28 15.64 4.45
N LEU A 216 -11.70 14.85 5.38
CA LEU A 216 -12.27 14.67 6.71
C LEU A 216 -11.96 15.87 7.60
N ASP A 217 -12.96 16.35 8.33
CA ASP A 217 -12.74 17.25 9.44
C ASP A 217 -12.27 16.44 10.65
N MET A 218 -10.93 16.31 10.76
CA MET A 218 -10.34 15.54 11.85
C MET A 218 -10.59 16.14 13.22
N ALA A 219 -10.70 17.47 13.34
CA ALA A 219 -11.01 18.12 14.61
C ALA A 219 -12.42 17.77 15.09
N ALA A 220 -13.41 17.86 14.20
CA ALA A 220 -14.78 17.46 14.50
C ALA A 220 -14.91 15.95 14.76
N THR A 221 -14.20 15.13 13.97
CA THR A 221 -14.18 13.67 14.13
C THR A 221 -13.58 13.28 15.49
N THR A 222 -12.41 13.83 15.85
CA THR A 222 -11.77 13.61 17.15
C THR A 222 -12.69 14.05 18.31
N LYS A 223 -13.25 15.25 18.23
CA LYS A 223 -14.18 15.75 19.26
C LYS A 223 -15.38 14.83 19.45
N THR A 224 -15.88 14.26 18.35
CA THR A 224 -17.06 13.37 18.42
C THR A 224 -16.72 12.03 19.04
N ILE A 225 -15.63 11.39 18.58
CA ILE A 225 -15.23 10.07 19.09
C ILE A 225 -14.78 10.14 20.55
N CYS A 226 -14.09 11.22 20.96
CA CYS A 226 -13.61 11.41 22.32
C CYS A 226 -14.75 11.58 23.34
N LYS A 227 -15.86 12.21 22.95
CA LYS A 227 -17.07 12.28 23.79
C LYS A 227 -17.65 10.90 24.15
N GLY A 228 -17.41 9.90 23.29
CA GLY A 228 -17.85 8.53 23.49
C GLY A 228 -16.86 7.66 24.27
N LEU A 229 -15.80 8.23 24.87
CA LEU A 229 -14.80 7.49 25.61
C LEU A 229 -15.41 6.83 26.84
N ASN A 230 -15.20 5.51 26.95
CA ASN A 230 -15.73 4.68 28.03
C ASN A 230 -14.80 3.48 28.31
N SER A 231 -15.19 2.56 29.20
CA SER A 231 -14.37 1.39 29.55
C SER A 231 -14.02 0.48 28.38
N ASN A 232 -14.89 0.38 27.38
CA ASN A 232 -14.72 -0.58 26.27
C ASN A 232 -13.73 -0.07 25.22
N ASN A 233 -13.60 1.26 25.09
CA ASN A 233 -12.74 1.88 24.06
C ASN A 233 -11.58 2.72 24.66
N TYR A 234 -11.45 2.74 25.99
CA TYR A 234 -10.42 3.53 26.69
C TYR A 234 -9.02 3.20 26.19
N GLN A 235 -8.72 1.92 25.99
CA GLN A 235 -7.39 1.48 25.58
C GLN A 235 -7.02 2.00 24.18
N GLN A 236 -7.98 2.06 23.25
CA GLN A 236 -7.78 2.54 21.91
C GLN A 236 -7.72 4.08 21.84
N LEU A 237 -8.51 4.78 22.68
CA LEU A 237 -8.73 6.21 22.53
C LEU A 237 -7.95 7.08 23.52
N SER A 238 -7.45 6.53 24.64
CA SER A 238 -6.83 7.33 25.71
C SER A 238 -5.65 8.19 25.26
N ALA A 239 -4.85 7.71 24.29
CA ALA A 239 -3.74 8.47 23.72
C ALA A 239 -4.20 9.63 22.83
N TYR A 240 -5.36 9.50 22.20
CA TYR A 240 -5.91 10.49 21.26
C TYR A 240 -6.89 11.46 21.92
N CYS A 241 -7.42 11.10 23.09
CA CYS A 241 -8.42 11.85 23.85
C CYS A 241 -7.93 12.16 25.27
N PRO A 242 -6.82 12.89 25.45
CA PRO A 242 -6.18 13.03 26.75
C PRO A 242 -7.05 13.71 27.81
N ALA A 243 -7.90 14.68 27.41
CA ALA A 243 -8.79 15.40 28.31
C ALA A 243 -9.89 14.47 28.86
N GLU A 244 -10.58 13.77 27.98
CA GLU A 244 -11.66 12.83 28.33
C GLU A 244 -11.10 11.62 29.07
N ALA A 245 -9.92 11.13 28.68
CA ALA A 245 -9.23 10.05 29.37
C ALA A 245 -8.86 10.43 30.81
N LYS A 246 -8.47 11.69 31.06
CA LYS A 246 -8.21 12.20 32.41
C LYS A 246 -9.51 12.20 33.24
N VAL A 247 -10.58 12.76 32.72
CA VAL A 247 -11.90 12.76 33.39
C VAL A 247 -12.36 11.35 33.70
N TYR A 248 -12.27 10.44 32.73
CA TYR A 248 -12.64 9.03 32.91
C TYR A 248 -11.84 8.35 34.04
N ARG A 249 -10.50 8.56 34.08
CA ARG A 249 -9.65 8.02 35.16
C ARG A 249 -10.04 8.58 36.53
N GLU A 250 -10.35 9.87 36.60
CA GLU A 250 -10.75 10.53 37.83
C GLU A 250 -12.10 10.00 38.34
N GLU A 251 -13.08 9.84 37.46
CA GLU A 251 -14.37 9.24 37.80
C GLU A 251 -14.22 7.78 38.23
N LYS A 252 -13.44 6.98 37.51
CA LYS A 252 -13.18 5.59 37.88
C LYS A 252 -12.58 5.49 39.29
N ARG A 253 -11.57 6.32 39.60
CA ARG A 253 -10.95 6.40 40.92
C ARG A 253 -11.98 6.79 42.00
N ARG A 254 -12.79 7.80 41.69
CA ARG A 254 -13.84 8.22 42.65
C ARG A 254 -14.77 7.09 42.97
N LYS A 255 -15.26 6.37 41.96
CA LYS A 255 -16.16 5.21 42.18
C LYS A 255 -15.48 4.09 42.96
N GLU A 256 -14.19 3.82 42.66
CA GLU A 256 -13.41 2.83 43.41
C GLU A 256 -13.22 3.24 44.90
N CYS A 257 -12.99 4.53 45.17
CA CYS A 257 -12.88 5.05 46.51
C CYS A 257 -14.22 5.09 47.24
N GLU A 258 -15.32 5.47 46.58
CA GLU A 258 -16.68 5.45 47.15
C GLU A 258 -17.16 4.04 47.47
N GLY A 259 -16.79 3.03 46.66
CA GLY A 259 -17.14 1.63 46.86
C GLY A 259 -16.37 0.91 48.01
N ARG A 260 -15.34 1.55 48.59
CA ARG A 260 -14.58 0.95 49.68
C ARG A 260 -15.29 1.11 51.04
N SER A 261 -15.25 0.07 51.87
CA SER A 261 -15.70 0.13 53.25
C SER A 261 -14.63 0.83 54.11
N TYR A 262 -14.98 1.95 54.74
CA TYR A 262 -14.08 2.72 55.59
C TYR A 262 -14.54 2.60 57.05
N THR A 263 -13.58 2.30 57.92
CA THR A 263 -13.78 2.26 59.38
C THR A 263 -13.06 3.43 60.07
N GLY A 264 -13.73 4.14 60.93
CA GLY A 264 -13.14 5.13 61.82
C GLY A 264 -13.02 6.56 61.31
N LYS A 265 -13.44 6.90 60.07
CA LYS A 265 -13.48 8.28 59.53
C LYS A 265 -14.82 8.56 58.86
N THR A 266 -15.13 9.84 58.69
CA THR A 266 -16.29 10.23 57.89
C THR A 266 -16.05 9.78 56.43
N SER A 267 -17.12 9.33 55.78
CA SER A 267 -17.07 8.84 54.39
C SER A 267 -16.38 9.86 53.44
N ALA A 268 -16.69 11.14 53.59
CA ALA A 268 -16.10 12.20 52.76
C ALA A 268 -14.58 12.38 52.96
N GLU A 269 -14.08 12.22 54.19
CA GLU A 269 -12.67 12.36 54.50
C GLU A 269 -11.85 11.16 54.02
N SER A 270 -12.43 9.97 54.18
CA SER A 270 -11.86 8.72 53.71
C SER A 270 -11.79 8.66 52.17
N ILE A 271 -12.82 9.14 51.48
CA ILE A 271 -12.83 9.25 50.02
C ILE A 271 -11.75 10.25 49.55
N ARG A 272 -11.65 11.40 50.24
CA ARG A 272 -10.65 12.42 49.88
C ARG A 272 -9.21 11.90 50.05
N SER A 273 -8.94 11.17 51.16
CA SER A 273 -7.64 10.53 51.38
C SER A 273 -7.32 9.45 50.35
N CYS A 274 -8.30 8.61 49.98
CA CYS A 274 -8.15 7.61 48.93
C CYS A 274 -7.80 8.27 47.57
N MET A 275 -8.53 9.33 47.23
CA MET A 275 -8.29 10.09 45.97
C MET A 275 -6.90 10.75 45.93
N SER A 276 -6.40 11.29 47.05
CA SER A 276 -5.08 11.90 47.15
C SER A 276 -3.94 10.88 47.04
N GLY A 277 -4.10 9.71 47.72
CA GLY A 277 -3.13 8.63 47.65
C GLY A 277 -3.00 8.02 46.24
N MET A 278 -4.07 7.96 45.47
CA MET A 278 -4.01 7.47 44.09
C MET A 278 -3.43 8.46 43.10
N LYS A 279 -3.42 9.76 43.37
CA LYS A 279 -2.76 10.75 42.51
C LYS A 279 -1.27 10.51 42.38
N ASN A 280 -0.62 10.06 43.45
CA ASN A 280 0.82 9.83 43.46
C ASN A 280 1.23 8.56 42.69
N VAL A 281 0.32 7.60 42.52
CA VAL A 281 0.58 6.33 41.78
C VAL A 281 0.43 6.48 40.27
N VAL A 282 -0.26 7.51 39.80
CA VAL A 282 -0.59 7.67 38.34
C VAL A 282 0.40 8.59 37.63
N ASP A 283 1.08 9.51 38.34
CA ASP A 283 2.11 10.34 37.74
C ASP A 283 3.43 9.59 37.51
N ASP A 284 3.62 8.42 38.18
CA ASP A 284 4.81 7.56 37.97
C ASP A 284 4.69 6.68 36.73
N ASN A 285 3.53 6.61 36.04
CA ASN A 285 3.34 5.94 34.75
C ASN A 285 3.45 6.89 33.55
N LYS A 286 4.27 7.93 33.65
CA LYS A 286 4.90 8.52 32.47
C LYS A 286 5.79 7.44 31.87
N PRO A 287 5.67 7.09 30.56
CA PRO A 287 6.64 6.21 29.95
C PRO A 287 8.01 6.85 30.17
N SER A 288 8.81 6.27 31.04
CA SER A 288 10.21 6.63 31.20
C SER A 288 10.87 6.32 29.85
N GLU A 289 11.41 7.33 29.19
CA GLU A 289 12.29 7.15 28.03
C GLU A 289 13.57 6.34 28.38
N ALA A 290 13.65 5.79 29.60
CA ALA A 290 14.81 5.09 30.13
C ALA A 290 14.70 3.57 30.14
N ASP A 291 13.58 2.95 29.77
CA ASP A 291 13.43 1.47 29.76
C ASP A 291 13.59 0.81 28.40
N ALA A 292 14.37 1.41 27.51
CA ALA A 292 14.88 0.74 26.30
C ALA A 292 16.14 -0.11 26.57
N SER A 293 16.52 -0.35 27.83
CA SER A 293 17.67 -1.19 28.19
C SER A 293 17.36 -2.08 29.39
N HIS A 294 16.53 -3.06 29.25
CA HIS A 294 16.47 -4.19 30.17
C HIS A 294 16.61 -5.51 29.42
N ASP A 295 17.87 -5.95 29.50
CA ASP A 295 18.36 -7.29 29.85
C ASP A 295 17.44 -8.46 29.49
N LEU A 296 17.79 -9.07 28.37
CA LEU A 296 17.31 -10.38 27.96
C LEU A 296 17.87 -11.44 28.92
N GLY A 297 17.12 -11.71 29.98
CA GLY A 297 17.33 -12.87 30.82
C GLY A 297 17.38 -14.17 30.02
N LYS A 298 18.38 -15.00 30.32
CA LYS A 298 18.64 -16.34 29.79
C LYS A 298 17.34 -17.15 29.53
N PRO A 299 17.25 -17.81 28.39
CA PRO A 299 16.11 -18.70 28.13
C PRO A 299 16.18 -19.96 28.99
N SER A 300 15.13 -20.18 29.76
CA SER A 300 14.83 -21.49 30.36
C SER A 300 14.36 -22.40 29.23
N ALA A 301 15.06 -23.51 29.08
CA ALA A 301 14.69 -24.56 28.14
C ALA A 301 13.39 -25.21 28.59
N ASN A 302 12.36 -25.18 27.74
CA ASN A 302 11.27 -26.12 27.52
C ASN A 302 9.96 -25.38 27.18
N ASN A 303 9.81 -25.03 25.87
CA ASN A 303 8.50 -25.03 25.20
C ASN A 303 8.70 -24.99 23.68
N PRO A 304 7.95 -25.77 22.90
CA PRO A 304 8.15 -25.83 21.45
C PRO A 304 7.66 -24.55 20.74
N ALA A 305 8.44 -24.15 19.79
CA ALA A 305 8.43 -22.97 18.95
C ALA A 305 7.06 -22.52 18.44
N ASN A 306 6.78 -21.24 18.69
CA ASN A 306 5.96 -20.40 17.84
C ASN A 306 6.86 -19.22 17.42
N ASP A 307 7.69 -19.44 16.42
CA ASP A 307 8.57 -18.41 15.86
C ASP A 307 7.74 -17.41 15.04
N THR A 308 7.37 -16.33 15.69
CA THR A 308 7.01 -15.09 14.99
C THR A 308 8.31 -14.35 14.69
N PRO A 309 8.70 -14.13 13.43
CA PRO A 309 9.96 -13.48 13.11
C PRO A 309 9.98 -12.03 13.56
N SER A 310 10.97 -11.68 14.35
CA SER A 310 11.28 -10.32 14.80
C SER A 310 11.53 -9.39 13.61
N ALA A 311 10.94 -8.19 13.65
CA ALA A 311 10.97 -7.18 12.57
C ALA A 311 12.38 -6.62 12.22
N ASN A 312 13.42 -7.02 12.92
CA ASN A 312 14.80 -6.51 12.75
C ASN A 312 15.78 -7.52 12.14
N ASN A 313 15.29 -8.60 11.54
CA ASN A 313 16.17 -9.54 10.83
C ASN A 313 16.44 -9.00 9.41
N PRO A 314 17.69 -8.83 8.96
CA PRO A 314 18.02 -8.35 7.62
C PRO A 314 17.36 -9.17 6.50
N VAL A 315 17.08 -10.45 6.75
CA VAL A 315 16.33 -11.32 5.83
C VAL A 315 14.88 -10.87 5.66
N ASN A 316 14.23 -10.35 6.71
CA ASN A 316 12.85 -9.84 6.61
C ASN A 316 12.76 -8.52 5.83
N GLY A 317 13.74 -7.62 6.00
CA GLY A 317 13.82 -6.40 5.20
C GLY A 317 14.03 -6.70 3.70
N MET A 318 14.85 -7.71 3.38
CA MET A 318 15.01 -8.20 2.00
C MET A 318 13.74 -8.84 1.45
N LEU A 319 13.03 -9.64 2.26
CA LEU A 319 11.80 -10.32 1.83
C LEU A 319 10.66 -9.32 1.58
N GLU A 320 10.57 -8.26 2.37
CA GLU A 320 9.64 -7.15 2.13
C GLU A 320 10.02 -6.35 0.87
N GLY A 321 11.31 -6.11 0.65
CA GLY A 321 11.82 -5.52 -0.59
C GLY A 321 11.44 -6.35 -1.83
N VAL A 322 11.56 -7.67 -1.74
CA VAL A 322 11.18 -8.58 -2.83
C VAL A 322 9.67 -8.62 -3.07
N LYS A 323 8.85 -8.63 -2.02
CA LYS A 323 7.38 -8.51 -2.15
C LYS A 323 6.99 -7.19 -2.81
N LYS A 324 7.66 -6.11 -2.44
CA LYS A 324 7.45 -4.78 -3.01
C LYS A 324 7.85 -4.72 -4.49
N LEU A 325 9.00 -5.32 -4.84
CA LEU A 325 9.45 -5.47 -6.23
C LEU A 325 8.51 -6.35 -7.07
N LYS A 326 8.03 -7.46 -6.51
CA LYS A 326 7.06 -8.33 -7.19
C LYS A 326 5.78 -7.58 -7.55
N GLY A 327 5.29 -6.72 -6.65
CA GLY A 327 4.18 -5.81 -6.92
C GLY A 327 4.50 -4.71 -7.94
N MET A 328 5.77 -4.31 -8.06
CA MET A 328 6.24 -3.30 -9.02
C MET A 328 6.21 -3.79 -10.47
N PHE A 329 6.54 -5.05 -10.70
CA PHE A 329 6.66 -5.62 -12.05
C PHE A 329 5.42 -6.40 -12.51
N GLY A 330 4.33 -6.41 -11.71
CA GLY A 330 3.03 -6.98 -12.11
C GLY A 330 3.01 -8.51 -12.20
N PHE A 331 3.86 -9.20 -11.41
CA PHE A 331 3.92 -10.66 -11.37
C PHE A 331 3.22 -11.25 -10.13
#